data_77cc345a3ba78250c1306b62a756a0e9
#
_entry.id   77cc345a3ba78250c1306b62a756a0e9
#
_cell.length_a   1.000
_cell.length_b   1.000
_cell.length_c   1.000
_cell.angle_alpha   90.00
_cell.angle_beta   90.00
_cell.angle_gamma   90.00
#
_symmetry.space_group_name_H-M   'P 1'
#
loop_
_entity.id
_entity.type
_entity.pdbx_description
1 polymer ?
#
loop_
_entity_poly.entity_id
_entity_poly.type
_entity_poly.pdbx_seq_one_letter_code
_entity_poly.pdbx_strand_id
1 'polypeptide(L)'
;MQIPLSCIPTKRSEEWWLQRHTEKLAEKTKSANPIDLIFIGDSIVHAWELEGKSAWQAHFSHLSTLNLGYAGDRTEHALWRLQNGELDNVNAKFVVLLIGTNNAGHRHDKPEEIASGIKSLIRLIRDKVPNCKIVLTAIFPRSRNKHKRMRKIVDTTNDIIRTFADDNSVIWCNINANFLDADGVLHETVMPDLLHPNALQYEIWGKILGKLLRSVTKTGTL
;
A
#
# COMPACT_ATOMS: atom_id res chain seq x y z
N MET A 1 26.74 6.19 -7.69
CA MET A 1 25.54 5.47 -8.16
C MET A 1 24.44 6.49 -8.43
N GLN A 2 23.74 6.36 -9.55
CA GLN A 2 22.61 7.26 -9.87
C GLN A 2 21.40 6.90 -8.99
N ILE A 3 20.71 7.92 -8.46
CA ILE A 3 19.48 7.71 -7.67
C ILE A 3 18.39 7.18 -8.62
N PRO A 4 17.73 6.05 -8.30
CA PRO A 4 16.63 5.53 -9.11
C PRO A 4 15.45 6.49 -9.17
N LEU A 5 14.75 6.54 -10.32
CA LEU A 5 13.54 7.37 -10.48
C LEU A 5 12.47 7.07 -9.43
N SER A 6 12.35 5.81 -9.02
CA SER A 6 11.46 5.35 -7.95
C SER A 6 11.67 6.04 -6.60
N CYS A 7 12.84 6.67 -6.40
CA CYS A 7 13.21 7.39 -5.17
C CYS A 7 13.16 8.92 -5.32
N ILE A 8 12.84 9.45 -6.52
CA ILE A 8 12.83 10.89 -6.79
C ILE A 8 11.40 11.40 -6.68
N PRO A 9 11.02 12.14 -5.61
CA PRO A 9 9.67 12.64 -5.44
C PRO A 9 9.17 13.38 -6.69
N THR A 10 8.08 12.92 -7.27
CA THR A 10 7.59 13.44 -8.55
C THR A 10 6.11 13.75 -8.48
N LYS A 11 5.75 15.01 -8.70
CA LYS A 11 4.36 15.47 -8.80
C LYS A 11 3.75 14.99 -10.11
N ARG A 12 2.49 14.54 -10.06
CA ARG A 12 1.70 14.29 -11.26
C ARG A 12 0.94 15.55 -11.67
N SER A 13 0.57 15.62 -12.95
CA SER A 13 -0.07 16.81 -13.55
C SER A 13 -1.57 16.62 -13.84
N GLU A 14 -2.11 15.40 -13.69
CA GLU A 14 -3.51 15.12 -13.97
C GLU A 14 -4.42 15.84 -12.97
N GLU A 15 -5.43 16.53 -13.46
CA GLU A 15 -6.33 17.36 -12.67
C GLU A 15 -7.00 16.57 -11.54
N TRP A 16 -7.53 15.38 -11.82
CA TRP A 16 -8.17 14.53 -10.81
C TRP A 16 -7.20 14.14 -9.67
N TRP A 17 -5.90 13.97 -9.99
CA TRP A 17 -4.89 13.60 -9.00
C TRP A 17 -4.60 14.80 -8.07
N LEU A 18 -4.49 16.00 -8.63
CA LEU A 18 -4.30 17.23 -7.87
C LEU A 18 -5.51 17.57 -7.01
N GLN A 19 -6.72 17.39 -7.56
CA GLN A 19 -7.96 17.54 -6.83
C GLN A 19 -8.02 16.56 -5.65
N ARG A 20 -7.77 15.25 -5.89
CA ARG A 20 -7.75 14.25 -4.82
C ARG A 20 -6.73 14.60 -3.74
N HIS A 21 -5.54 15.08 -4.10
CA HIS A 21 -4.55 15.53 -3.12
C HIS A 21 -5.11 16.65 -2.22
N THR A 22 -5.76 17.64 -2.80
CA THR A 22 -6.41 18.74 -2.05
C THR A 22 -7.52 18.21 -1.13
N GLU A 23 -8.35 17.29 -1.63
CA GLU A 23 -9.43 16.66 -0.86
C GLU A 23 -8.88 15.85 0.33
N LYS A 24 -7.80 15.07 0.12
CA LYS A 24 -7.18 14.27 1.19
C LYS A 24 -6.48 15.13 2.24
N LEU A 25 -5.91 16.26 1.87
CA LEU A 25 -5.41 17.25 2.84
C LEU A 25 -6.55 17.81 3.71
N ALA A 26 -7.69 18.13 3.10
CA ALA A 26 -8.87 18.60 3.83
C ALA A 26 -9.49 17.51 4.71
N GLU A 27 -9.58 16.27 4.21
CA GLU A 27 -10.06 15.10 4.97
C GLU A 27 -9.18 14.85 6.20
N LYS A 28 -7.86 14.84 6.02
CA LYS A 28 -6.89 14.69 7.11
C LYS A 28 -7.11 15.73 8.21
N THR A 29 -7.33 16.99 7.84
CA THR A 29 -7.53 18.07 8.81
C THR A 29 -8.80 17.89 9.66
N LYS A 30 -9.80 17.21 9.10
CA LYS A 30 -11.07 16.90 9.79
C LYS A 30 -11.04 15.58 10.57
N SER A 31 -10.02 14.75 10.33
CA SER A 31 -9.90 13.45 10.97
C SER A 31 -9.57 13.58 12.46
N ALA A 32 -9.99 12.60 13.25
CA ALA A 32 -9.61 12.51 14.65
C ALA A 32 -8.08 12.38 14.78
N ASN A 33 -7.53 12.90 15.85
CA ASN A 33 -6.12 12.73 16.17
C ASN A 33 -5.99 12.10 17.57
N PRO A 34 -5.43 10.89 17.73
CA PRO A 34 -4.72 10.11 16.70
C PRO A 34 -5.66 9.43 15.68
N ILE A 35 -5.15 9.20 14.48
CA ILE A 35 -5.75 8.35 13.46
C ILE A 35 -5.40 6.90 13.79
N ASP A 36 -6.38 5.98 13.74
CA ASP A 36 -6.09 4.58 14.03
C ASP A 36 -5.32 3.90 12.89
N LEU A 37 -5.70 4.21 11.63
CA LEU A 37 -5.19 3.49 10.47
C LEU A 37 -5.12 4.39 9.22
N ILE A 38 -3.94 4.46 8.61
CA ILE A 38 -3.71 5.12 7.32
C ILE A 38 -3.37 4.07 6.27
N PHE A 39 -4.00 4.12 5.11
CA PHE A 39 -3.63 3.34 3.95
C PHE A 39 -2.88 4.23 2.95
N ILE A 40 -1.71 3.78 2.49
CA ILE A 40 -0.88 4.47 1.50
C ILE A 40 -0.64 3.51 0.33
N GLY A 41 -0.94 3.95 -0.89
CA GLY A 41 -0.72 3.11 -2.06
C GLY A 41 -1.23 3.70 -3.38
N ASP A 42 -1.47 2.78 -4.31
CA ASP A 42 -1.92 3.05 -5.67
C ASP A 42 -3.43 2.79 -5.88
N SER A 43 -3.83 2.36 -7.10
CA SER A 43 -5.22 2.03 -7.43
C SER A 43 -5.81 0.93 -6.55
N ILE A 44 -5.01 -0.05 -6.14
CA ILE A 44 -5.47 -1.15 -5.28
C ILE A 44 -5.86 -0.61 -3.90
N VAL A 45 -5.12 0.35 -3.37
CA VAL A 45 -5.49 1.03 -2.12
C VAL A 45 -6.63 2.03 -2.33
N HIS A 46 -6.63 2.78 -3.45
CA HIS A 46 -7.73 3.69 -3.77
C HIS A 46 -9.08 2.96 -3.81
N ALA A 47 -9.12 1.77 -4.39
CA ALA A 47 -10.35 1.01 -4.59
C ALA A 47 -10.98 0.44 -3.30
N TRP A 48 -10.41 0.66 -2.13
CA TRP A 48 -11.14 0.54 -0.87
C TRP A 48 -12.36 1.49 -0.79
N GLU A 49 -12.37 2.56 -1.59
CA GLU A 49 -13.51 3.49 -1.72
C GLU A 49 -14.52 3.02 -2.79
N LEU A 50 -14.18 1.99 -3.58
CA LEU A 50 -14.93 1.43 -4.71
C LEU A 50 -15.30 -0.04 -4.43
N GLU A 51 -14.61 -0.98 -5.08
CA GLU A 51 -14.85 -2.43 -4.94
C GLU A 51 -14.68 -2.91 -3.49
N GLY A 52 -13.79 -2.29 -2.73
CA GLY A 52 -13.53 -2.61 -1.34
C GLY A 52 -14.48 -1.95 -0.34
N LYS A 53 -15.43 -1.11 -0.77
CA LYS A 53 -16.23 -0.27 0.11
C LYS A 53 -17.00 -1.04 1.18
N SER A 54 -17.62 -2.17 0.81
CA SER A 54 -18.36 -3.01 1.77
C SER A 54 -17.44 -3.64 2.81
N ALA A 55 -16.28 -4.14 2.37
CA ALA A 55 -15.27 -4.70 3.25
C ALA A 55 -14.65 -3.62 4.17
N TRP A 56 -14.42 -2.40 3.63
CA TRP A 56 -14.00 -1.26 4.45
C TRP A 56 -14.97 -0.97 5.58
N GLN A 57 -16.25 -0.90 5.27
CA GLN A 57 -17.30 -0.67 6.28
C GLN A 57 -17.33 -1.80 7.32
N ALA A 58 -17.24 -3.06 6.89
CA ALA A 58 -17.29 -4.21 7.79
C ALA A 58 -16.08 -4.28 8.74
N HIS A 59 -14.89 -3.97 8.24
CA HIS A 59 -13.65 -4.20 8.99
C HIS A 59 -13.04 -2.95 9.63
N PHE A 60 -13.31 -1.75 9.12
CA PHE A 60 -12.58 -0.53 9.52
C PHE A 60 -13.49 0.66 9.91
N SER A 61 -14.82 0.58 9.76
CA SER A 61 -15.72 1.71 10.05
C SER A 61 -15.72 2.16 11.52
N HIS A 62 -15.30 1.28 12.42
CA HIS A 62 -15.17 1.56 13.86
C HIS A 62 -13.84 2.26 14.22
N LEU A 63 -12.97 2.46 13.25
CA LEU A 63 -11.67 3.10 13.41
C LEU A 63 -11.67 4.50 12.76
N SER A 64 -10.85 5.41 13.29
CA SER A 64 -10.48 6.62 12.57
C SER A 64 -9.50 6.25 11.46
N THR A 65 -9.93 6.33 10.20
CA THR A 65 -9.17 5.84 9.05
C THR A 65 -8.96 6.91 8.00
N LEU A 66 -7.83 6.84 7.28
CA LEU A 66 -7.53 7.73 6.15
C LEU A 66 -7.01 6.90 4.98
N ASN A 67 -7.68 7.01 3.83
CA ASN A 67 -7.26 6.34 2.59
C ASN A 67 -6.47 7.29 1.69
N LEU A 68 -5.15 7.10 1.64
CA LEU A 68 -4.21 7.81 0.78
C LEU A 68 -3.77 6.93 -0.43
N GLY A 69 -4.70 6.17 -0.99
CA GLY A 69 -4.54 5.45 -2.25
C GLY A 69 -4.83 6.34 -3.45
N TYR A 70 -3.98 6.30 -4.49
CA TYR A 70 -4.14 7.07 -5.72
C TYR A 70 -3.91 6.20 -6.95
N ALA A 71 -4.93 6.07 -7.80
CA ALA A 71 -4.85 5.23 -8.99
C ALA A 71 -3.64 5.60 -9.87
N GLY A 72 -2.91 4.57 -10.31
CA GLY A 72 -1.73 4.74 -11.17
C GLY A 72 -0.46 5.24 -10.49
N ASP A 73 -0.48 5.50 -9.19
CA ASP A 73 0.72 5.97 -8.48
C ASP A 73 1.84 4.94 -8.50
N ARG A 74 3.05 5.44 -8.70
CA ARG A 74 4.32 4.77 -8.45
C ARG A 74 4.91 5.26 -7.14
N THR A 75 5.98 4.65 -6.68
CA THR A 75 6.65 5.02 -5.42
C THR A 75 7.03 6.50 -5.35
N GLU A 76 7.55 7.06 -6.43
CA GLU A 76 7.95 8.48 -6.51
C GLU A 76 6.77 9.45 -6.38
N HIS A 77 5.57 9.07 -6.86
CA HIS A 77 4.37 9.89 -6.71
C HIS A 77 3.89 9.91 -5.26
N ALA A 78 3.86 8.75 -4.62
CA ALA A 78 3.55 8.64 -3.20
C ALA A 78 4.56 9.42 -2.35
N LEU A 79 5.87 9.32 -2.65
CA LEU A 79 6.90 10.13 -1.97
C LEU A 79 6.58 11.61 -2.05
N TRP A 80 6.21 12.12 -3.24
CA TRP A 80 5.88 13.52 -3.40
C TRP A 80 4.68 13.92 -2.52
N ARG A 81 3.58 13.16 -2.55
CA ARG A 81 2.37 13.47 -1.78
C ARG A 81 2.62 13.52 -0.27
N LEU A 82 3.34 12.52 0.23
CA LEU A 82 3.66 12.42 1.65
C LEU A 82 4.59 13.56 2.11
N GLN A 83 5.48 14.05 1.25
CA GLN A 83 6.32 15.24 1.50
C GLN A 83 5.53 16.55 1.40
N ASN A 84 4.41 16.54 0.65
CA ASN A 84 3.60 17.73 0.39
C ASN A 84 2.29 17.73 1.20
N GLY A 85 2.37 17.35 2.46
CA GLY A 85 1.36 17.63 3.45
C GLY A 85 0.52 16.45 3.92
N GLU A 86 0.44 15.31 3.20
CA GLU A 86 -0.46 14.23 3.58
C GLU A 86 -0.14 13.59 4.94
N LEU A 87 1.12 13.61 5.37
CA LEU A 87 1.54 13.13 6.69
C LEU A 87 1.97 14.25 7.66
N ASP A 88 1.82 15.53 7.29
CA ASP A 88 2.21 16.61 8.18
C ASP A 88 1.24 16.74 9.35
N ASN A 89 1.79 16.81 10.58
CA ASN A 89 1.02 16.90 11.83
C ASN A 89 0.04 15.74 12.05
N VAL A 90 0.40 14.55 11.53
CA VAL A 90 -0.38 13.33 11.71
C VAL A 90 0.22 12.49 12.83
N ASN A 91 -0.63 12.04 13.74
CA ASN A 91 -0.31 10.99 14.70
C ASN A 91 -1.18 9.77 14.36
N ALA A 92 -0.55 8.66 13.99
CA ALA A 92 -1.28 7.45 13.61
C ALA A 92 -0.72 6.22 14.33
N LYS A 93 -1.60 5.25 14.63
CA LYS A 93 -1.20 3.98 15.24
C LYS A 93 -0.60 3.03 14.21
N PHE A 94 -1.24 2.95 13.04
CA PHE A 94 -0.83 2.05 11.96
C PHE A 94 -0.83 2.75 10.61
N VAL A 95 0.16 2.38 9.78
CA VAL A 95 0.21 2.73 8.36
C VAL A 95 0.31 1.45 7.54
N VAL A 96 -0.66 1.17 6.68
CA VAL A 96 -0.62 0.08 5.69
C VAL A 96 -0.03 0.62 4.41
N LEU A 97 1.09 0.07 3.98
CA LEU A 97 1.80 0.46 2.75
C LEU A 97 1.70 -0.67 1.71
N LEU A 98 1.06 -0.39 0.58
CA LEU A 98 0.98 -1.27 -0.60
C LEU A 98 1.19 -0.44 -1.86
N ILE A 99 2.36 -0.54 -2.49
CA ILE A 99 2.71 0.22 -3.69
C ILE A 99 3.84 -0.48 -4.46
N GLY A 100 3.98 -0.17 -5.75
CA GLY A 100 5.09 -0.66 -6.58
C GLY A 100 4.65 -1.41 -7.83
N THR A 101 3.38 -1.85 -7.89
CA THR A 101 2.87 -2.56 -9.07
C THR A 101 2.94 -1.70 -10.33
N ASN A 102 2.77 -0.38 -10.22
CA ASN A 102 2.84 0.54 -11.37
C ASN A 102 4.28 0.84 -11.79
N ASN A 103 5.25 0.80 -10.90
CA ASN A 103 6.67 0.82 -11.28
C ASN A 103 7.00 -0.38 -12.17
N ALA A 104 6.54 -1.58 -11.78
CA ALA A 104 6.70 -2.79 -12.58
C ALA A 104 5.90 -2.74 -13.90
N GLY A 105 4.68 -2.19 -13.90
CA GLY A 105 3.77 -2.19 -15.05
C GLY A 105 4.03 -1.10 -16.07
N HIS A 106 4.30 0.13 -15.63
CA HIS A 106 4.41 1.28 -16.53
C HIS A 106 5.82 1.44 -17.11
N ARG A 107 6.88 1.17 -16.31
CA ARG A 107 8.27 1.38 -16.74
C ARG A 107 9.10 0.12 -16.75
N HIS A 108 8.60 -0.98 -16.19
CA HIS A 108 9.36 -2.21 -15.96
C HIS A 108 10.65 -1.94 -15.14
N ASP A 109 10.53 -1.08 -14.12
CA ASP A 109 11.65 -0.78 -13.20
C ASP A 109 12.22 -2.08 -12.64
N LYS A 110 13.50 -2.08 -12.35
CA LYS A 110 14.15 -3.25 -11.75
C LYS A 110 13.64 -3.48 -10.33
N PRO A 111 13.55 -4.73 -9.86
CA PRO A 111 13.09 -5.04 -8.50
C PRO A 111 13.81 -4.23 -7.42
N GLU A 112 15.13 -4.04 -7.55
CA GLU A 112 15.96 -3.30 -6.59
C GLU A 112 15.62 -1.80 -6.59
N GLU A 113 15.23 -1.24 -7.73
CA GLU A 113 14.82 0.15 -7.87
C GLU A 113 13.45 0.36 -7.20
N ILE A 114 12.50 -0.56 -7.44
CA ILE A 114 11.18 -0.52 -6.79
C ILE A 114 11.33 -0.65 -5.28
N ALA A 115 12.13 -1.61 -4.83
CA ALA A 115 12.42 -1.83 -3.42
C ALA A 115 13.07 -0.59 -2.77
N SER A 116 13.96 0.09 -3.48
CA SER A 116 14.58 1.34 -3.01
C SER A 116 13.56 2.46 -2.83
N GLY A 117 12.59 2.57 -3.75
CA GLY A 117 11.46 3.51 -3.63
C GLY A 117 10.59 3.21 -2.41
N ILE A 118 10.25 1.93 -2.19
CA ILE A 118 9.49 1.49 -1.00
C ILE A 118 10.27 1.75 0.28
N LYS A 119 11.59 1.50 0.30
CA LYS A 119 12.45 1.81 1.45
C LYS A 119 12.47 3.31 1.75
N SER A 120 12.46 4.16 0.73
CA SER A 120 12.38 5.62 0.89
C SER A 120 11.04 6.05 1.49
N LEU A 121 9.93 5.40 1.09
CA LEU A 121 8.61 5.62 1.70
C LEU A 121 8.58 5.20 3.18
N ILE A 122 9.11 4.03 3.52
CA ILE A 122 9.21 3.56 4.91
C ILE A 122 9.96 4.57 5.77
N ARG A 123 11.11 5.09 5.29
CA ARG A 123 11.88 6.12 5.99
C ARG A 123 11.07 7.39 6.19
N LEU A 124 10.45 7.90 5.13
CA LEU A 124 9.63 9.10 5.18
C LEU A 124 8.44 8.96 6.15
N ILE A 125 7.77 7.80 6.16
CA ILE A 125 6.68 7.52 7.09
C ILE A 125 7.20 7.55 8.54
N ARG A 126 8.33 6.92 8.81
CA ARG A 126 8.95 6.94 10.14
C ARG A 126 9.36 8.33 10.60
N ASP A 127 9.87 9.15 9.67
CA ASP A 127 10.26 10.52 9.98
C ASP A 127 9.05 11.42 10.28
N LYS A 128 7.93 11.22 9.56
CA LYS A 128 6.71 12.03 9.71
C LYS A 128 5.79 11.52 10.82
N VAL A 129 5.73 10.20 11.05
CA VAL A 129 4.83 9.52 11.99
C VAL A 129 5.64 8.51 12.82
N PRO A 130 6.54 8.97 13.70
CA PRO A 130 7.56 8.12 14.31
C PRO A 130 7.02 7.01 15.23
N ASN A 131 5.80 7.17 15.76
CA ASN A 131 5.21 6.21 16.69
C ASN A 131 4.29 5.18 15.99
N CYS A 132 4.13 5.24 14.68
CA CYS A 132 3.28 4.29 13.98
C CYS A 132 4.00 2.95 13.76
N LYS A 133 3.20 1.88 13.70
CA LYS A 133 3.64 0.60 13.13
C LYS A 133 3.29 0.57 11.66
N ILE A 134 4.24 0.20 10.80
CA ILE A 134 4.04 0.10 9.35
C ILE A 134 3.72 -1.34 9.01
N VAL A 135 2.54 -1.61 8.47
CA VAL A 135 2.19 -2.89 7.85
C VAL A 135 2.63 -2.84 6.39
N LEU A 136 3.81 -3.38 6.12
CA LEU A 136 4.34 -3.49 4.77
C LEU A 136 3.68 -4.67 4.07
N THR A 137 2.75 -4.38 3.18
CA THR A 137 2.01 -5.38 2.43
C THR A 137 2.80 -5.80 1.19
N ALA A 138 2.92 -7.11 0.95
CA ALA A 138 3.46 -7.64 -0.29
C ALA A 138 2.71 -7.05 -1.50
N ILE A 139 3.41 -6.62 -2.53
CA ILE A 139 2.79 -6.21 -3.79
C ILE A 139 1.98 -7.40 -4.31
N PHE A 140 0.70 -7.18 -4.63
CA PHE A 140 -0.19 -8.24 -5.06
C PHE A 140 0.23 -8.81 -6.40
N PRO A 141 -0.06 -10.10 -6.65
CA PRO A 141 0.30 -10.74 -7.90
C PRO A 141 -0.41 -10.03 -9.07
N ARG A 142 0.31 -9.92 -10.17
CA ARG A 142 -0.24 -9.41 -11.43
C ARG A 142 0.14 -10.32 -12.59
N SER A 143 -0.68 -10.30 -13.66
CA SER A 143 -0.55 -11.23 -14.78
C SER A 143 -0.84 -12.69 -14.38
N ARG A 144 -1.33 -13.48 -15.33
CA ARG A 144 -1.84 -14.84 -15.09
C ARG A 144 -0.85 -15.77 -14.37
N ASN A 145 0.40 -15.81 -14.80
CA ASN A 145 1.35 -16.80 -14.28
C ASN A 145 2.75 -16.22 -14.01
N LYS A 146 3.53 -16.97 -13.21
CA LYS A 146 4.87 -16.59 -12.74
C LYS A 146 5.92 -16.39 -13.85
N HIS A 147 5.66 -16.84 -15.10
CA HIS A 147 6.58 -16.67 -16.22
C HIS A 147 6.47 -15.30 -16.89
N LYS A 148 5.38 -14.58 -16.66
CA LYS A 148 5.19 -13.22 -17.20
C LYS A 148 6.16 -12.24 -16.54
N ARG A 149 6.77 -11.36 -17.38
CA ARG A 149 7.82 -10.40 -16.94
C ARG A 149 7.38 -9.58 -15.72
N MET A 150 6.23 -8.94 -15.78
CA MET A 150 5.75 -8.07 -14.70
C MET A 150 5.50 -8.86 -13.40
N ARG A 151 5.03 -10.14 -13.50
CA ARG A 151 4.87 -11.00 -12.34
C ARG A 151 6.22 -11.31 -11.70
N LYS A 152 7.25 -11.65 -12.49
CA LYS A 152 8.61 -11.89 -11.99
C LYS A 152 9.18 -10.66 -11.28
N ILE A 153 9.00 -9.46 -11.86
CA ILE A 153 9.46 -8.21 -11.23
C ILE A 153 8.80 -8.05 -9.84
N VAL A 154 7.47 -8.22 -9.76
CA VAL A 154 6.73 -8.09 -8.50
C VAL A 154 7.18 -9.13 -7.48
N ASP A 155 7.26 -10.40 -7.87
CA ASP A 155 7.65 -11.49 -6.96
C ASP A 155 9.08 -11.26 -6.42
N THR A 156 10.03 -10.92 -7.28
CA THR A 156 11.43 -10.59 -6.87
C THR A 156 11.47 -9.33 -5.99
N THR A 157 10.64 -8.32 -6.30
CA THR A 157 10.54 -7.13 -5.43
C THR A 157 10.05 -7.52 -4.04
N ASN A 158 9.04 -8.40 -3.94
CA ASN A 158 8.52 -8.89 -2.67
C ASN A 158 9.57 -9.62 -1.83
N ASP A 159 10.43 -10.43 -2.47
CA ASP A 159 11.55 -11.08 -1.78
C ASP A 159 12.51 -10.06 -1.16
N ILE A 160 12.79 -8.96 -1.86
CA ILE A 160 13.65 -7.89 -1.34
C ILE A 160 12.96 -7.12 -0.21
N ILE A 161 11.74 -6.63 -0.43
CA ILE A 161 11.07 -5.76 0.56
C ILE A 161 10.68 -6.50 1.83
N ARG A 162 10.47 -7.82 1.76
CA ARG A 162 10.27 -8.65 2.95
C ARG A 162 11.40 -8.47 3.97
N THR A 163 12.65 -8.26 3.50
CA THR A 163 13.81 -8.05 4.38
C THR A 163 13.80 -6.70 5.12
N PHE A 164 12.86 -5.81 4.79
CA PHE A 164 12.71 -4.53 5.50
C PHE A 164 11.87 -4.64 6.76
N ALA A 165 11.18 -5.75 6.93
CA ALA A 165 10.42 -6.03 8.14
C ALA A 165 11.35 -6.38 9.31
N ASP A 166 11.00 -5.90 10.49
CA ASP A 166 11.70 -6.14 11.75
C ASP A 166 10.77 -6.75 12.82
N ASP A 167 9.54 -7.12 12.42
CA ASP A 167 8.46 -7.68 13.23
C ASP A 167 8.06 -6.80 14.44
N ASN A 168 8.53 -5.56 14.48
CA ASN A 168 8.25 -4.59 15.53
C ASN A 168 7.69 -3.29 14.97
N SER A 169 8.52 -2.50 14.28
CA SER A 169 8.10 -1.22 13.69
C SER A 169 7.66 -1.36 12.23
N VAL A 170 8.17 -2.35 11.52
CA VAL A 170 7.73 -2.75 10.16
C VAL A 170 7.31 -4.22 10.17
N ILE A 171 6.04 -4.46 9.98
CA ILE A 171 5.42 -5.78 10.03
C ILE A 171 5.14 -6.26 8.61
N TRP A 172 5.66 -7.42 8.24
CA TRP A 172 5.38 -8.02 6.94
C TRP A 172 3.97 -8.61 6.86
N CYS A 173 3.23 -8.23 5.83
CA CYS A 173 1.91 -8.79 5.53
C CYS A 173 1.88 -9.32 4.09
N ASN A 174 1.86 -10.63 3.92
CA ASN A 174 1.75 -11.28 2.63
C ASN A 174 0.49 -12.14 2.56
N ILE A 175 -0.46 -11.73 1.74
CA ILE A 175 -1.73 -12.44 1.52
C ILE A 175 -1.83 -13.03 0.11
N ASN A 176 -0.76 -13.00 -0.67
CA ASN A 176 -0.76 -13.33 -2.09
C ASN A 176 -1.22 -14.77 -2.40
N ALA A 177 -1.01 -15.70 -1.46
CA ALA A 177 -1.51 -17.07 -1.60
C ALA A 177 -3.04 -17.14 -1.71
N ASN A 178 -3.79 -16.14 -1.20
CA ASN A 178 -5.25 -16.11 -1.31
C ASN A 178 -5.74 -15.71 -2.71
N PHE A 179 -4.86 -15.19 -3.56
CA PHE A 179 -5.18 -14.75 -4.91
C PHE A 179 -4.81 -15.76 -6.00
N LEU A 180 -4.06 -16.80 -5.62
CA LEU A 180 -3.47 -17.75 -6.55
C LEU A 180 -4.04 -19.16 -6.30
N ASP A 181 -4.17 -19.95 -7.37
CA ASP A 181 -4.44 -21.37 -7.23
C ASP A 181 -3.18 -22.17 -6.83
N ALA A 182 -3.31 -23.48 -6.73
CA ALA A 182 -2.24 -24.39 -6.32
C ALA A 182 -1.02 -24.36 -7.28
N ASP A 183 -1.22 -24.00 -8.55
CA ASP A 183 -0.18 -23.88 -9.57
C ASP A 183 0.43 -22.47 -9.61
N GLY A 184 -0.03 -21.56 -8.75
CA GLY A 184 0.39 -20.17 -8.69
C GLY A 184 -0.17 -19.30 -9.82
N VAL A 185 -1.28 -19.73 -10.42
CA VAL A 185 -1.99 -19.00 -11.47
C VAL A 185 -2.98 -18.01 -10.86
N LEU A 186 -2.99 -16.79 -11.40
CA LEU A 186 -3.98 -15.77 -11.11
C LEU A 186 -5.13 -15.87 -12.12
N HIS A 187 -6.37 -15.94 -11.63
CA HIS A 187 -7.57 -16.05 -12.46
C HIS A 187 -8.36 -14.74 -12.50
N GLU A 188 -9.05 -14.49 -13.61
CA GLU A 188 -9.93 -13.33 -13.79
C GLU A 188 -11.15 -13.36 -12.85
N THR A 189 -11.50 -14.50 -12.28
CA THR A 189 -12.52 -14.62 -11.22
C THR A 189 -12.05 -14.03 -9.88
N VAL A 190 -10.75 -13.84 -9.72
CA VAL A 190 -10.11 -13.25 -8.52
C VAL A 190 -9.77 -11.78 -8.78
N MET A 191 -9.09 -11.51 -9.89
CA MET A 191 -8.75 -10.17 -10.37
C MET A 191 -9.16 -10.07 -11.85
N PRO A 192 -10.28 -9.41 -12.15
CA PRO A 192 -10.88 -9.42 -13.51
C PRO A 192 -9.95 -8.98 -14.63
N ASP A 193 -9.03 -8.09 -14.36
CA ASP A 193 -8.00 -7.58 -15.29
C ASP A 193 -6.59 -8.15 -14.97
N LEU A 194 -6.51 -9.18 -14.14
CA LEU A 194 -5.28 -9.81 -13.64
C LEU A 194 -4.36 -8.83 -12.89
N LEU A 195 -4.95 -7.81 -12.24
CA LEU A 195 -4.25 -6.78 -11.47
C LEU A 195 -5.05 -6.29 -10.26
N HIS A 196 -6.33 -5.92 -10.45
CA HIS A 196 -7.15 -5.33 -9.41
C HIS A 196 -8.05 -6.38 -8.75
N PRO A 197 -7.98 -6.52 -7.41
CA PRO A 197 -8.84 -7.42 -6.66
C PRO A 197 -10.33 -7.10 -6.85
N ASN A 198 -11.19 -8.11 -6.92
CA ASN A 198 -12.64 -7.92 -6.84
C ASN A 198 -13.09 -7.76 -5.37
N ALA A 199 -14.37 -7.49 -5.16
CA ALA A 199 -14.94 -7.24 -3.83
C ALA A 199 -14.70 -8.39 -2.83
N LEU A 200 -14.74 -9.66 -3.27
CA LEU A 200 -14.45 -10.81 -2.41
C LEU A 200 -13.00 -10.80 -1.90
N GLN A 201 -12.08 -10.37 -2.74
CA GLN A 201 -10.66 -10.31 -2.36
C GLN A 201 -10.39 -9.17 -1.36
N TYR A 202 -11.13 -8.07 -1.45
CA TYR A 202 -11.09 -7.00 -0.44
C TYR A 202 -11.63 -7.50 0.91
N GLU A 203 -12.68 -8.32 0.91
CA GLU A 203 -13.21 -8.94 2.13
C GLU A 203 -12.16 -9.85 2.80
N ILE A 204 -11.48 -10.68 2.01
CA ILE A 204 -10.39 -11.54 2.49
C ILE A 204 -9.24 -10.68 3.06
N TRP A 205 -8.83 -9.63 2.33
CA TRP A 205 -7.77 -8.72 2.79
C TRP A 205 -8.17 -7.99 4.08
N GLY A 206 -9.39 -7.44 4.14
CA GLY A 206 -9.91 -6.76 5.33
C GLY A 206 -9.92 -7.65 6.56
N LYS A 207 -10.40 -8.90 6.41
CA LYS A 207 -10.41 -9.90 7.48
C LYS A 207 -9.01 -10.23 8.00
N ILE A 208 -8.06 -10.49 7.10
CA ILE A 208 -6.68 -10.82 7.47
C ILE A 208 -6.00 -9.62 8.12
N LEU A 209 -6.11 -8.44 7.52
CA LEU A 209 -5.52 -7.21 8.04
C LEU A 209 -6.11 -6.87 9.42
N GLY A 210 -7.43 -6.92 9.58
CA GLY A 210 -8.08 -6.66 10.86
C GLY A 210 -7.62 -7.64 11.97
N LYS A 211 -7.38 -8.90 11.64
CA LYS A 211 -6.80 -9.87 12.59
C LYS A 211 -5.37 -9.50 12.96
N LEU A 212 -4.55 -9.11 11.97
CA LEU A 212 -3.17 -8.70 12.17
C LEU A 212 -3.08 -7.46 13.08
N LEU A 213 -3.86 -6.43 12.81
CA LEU A 213 -3.86 -5.19 13.60
C LEU A 213 -4.21 -5.47 15.06
N ARG A 214 -5.23 -6.30 15.33
CA ARG A 214 -5.60 -6.70 16.69
C ARG A 214 -4.51 -7.50 17.40
N SER A 215 -3.80 -8.39 16.71
CA SER A 215 -2.70 -9.16 17.33
C SER A 215 -1.55 -8.24 17.74
N VAL A 216 -1.18 -7.30 16.87
CA VAL A 216 -0.08 -6.36 17.13
C VAL A 216 -0.41 -5.37 18.26
N THR A 217 -1.68 -4.99 18.42
CA THR A 217 -2.12 -4.13 19.53
C THR A 217 -2.02 -4.85 20.87
N LYS A 218 -2.33 -6.15 20.93
CA LYS A 218 -2.28 -6.94 22.16
C LYS A 218 -0.85 -7.23 22.65
N THR A 219 0.12 -7.35 21.75
CA THR A 219 1.53 -7.61 22.10
C THR A 219 2.28 -6.34 22.53
N GLY A 220 1.73 -5.15 22.29
CA GLY A 220 2.30 -3.86 22.69
C GLY A 220 1.89 -3.35 24.08
N THR A 221 1.14 -4.15 24.86
CA THR A 221 0.78 -3.83 26.26
C THR A 221 1.72 -4.59 27.21
N LEU A 222 2.91 -4.08 27.39
CA LEU A 222 3.77 -4.33 28.55
C LEU A 222 4.25 -3.00 29.10
#